data_2d601ec9afe7170671dbf6def59589a2
#
_entry.id   2d601ec9afe7170671dbf6def59589a2
#
_cell.length_a   1.000
_cell.length_b   1.000
_cell.length_c   1.000
_cell.angle_alpha   90.00
_cell.angle_beta   90.00
_cell.angle_gamma   90.00
#
_symmetry.space_group_name_H-M   'P 1'
#
loop_
_entity.id
_entity.type
_entity.pdbx_description
1 polymer ?
#
loop_
_entity_poly.entity_id
_entity_poly.type
_entity_poly.pdbx_seq_one_letter_code
_entity_poly.pdbx_strand_id
1 'polypeptide(L)'
;MKILALESSAVSASVALTEDDKLIAQSFQNCGLTHSRTLLPMAEALLANCGVSLSEVDAFAVAHGPGSVTGVRIGVATVKGLALGTDRPCVGVSTLEAMAWGARSLGGSLCCVMDARAGQVYNALFEVDGLTPRRLCDDRALKMTELSEEIGEAPYFLVGDGANLCYNTIKDSCTGLRLAPPELRYATGF
;
A
#
# COMPACT_ATOMS: atom_id res chain seq x y z
N MET A 1 -9.81 -13.33 14.84
CA MET A 1 -9.86 -11.85 14.94
C MET A 1 -10.14 -11.28 13.55
N LYS A 2 -11.24 -10.52 13.44
CA LYS A 2 -11.60 -9.85 12.18
C LYS A 2 -11.00 -8.44 12.13
N ILE A 3 -10.29 -8.13 11.06
CA ILE A 3 -9.68 -6.81 10.83
C ILE A 3 -10.24 -6.22 9.54
N LEU A 4 -10.72 -4.99 9.60
CA LEU A 4 -11.08 -4.20 8.43
C LEU A 4 -9.96 -3.19 8.14
N ALA A 5 -9.30 -3.34 7.00
CA ALA A 5 -8.18 -2.52 6.59
C ALA A 5 -8.54 -1.62 5.41
N LEU A 6 -8.15 -0.35 5.48
CA LEU A 6 -8.40 0.68 4.47
C LEU A 6 -7.10 1.24 3.92
N GLU A 7 -7.03 1.40 2.61
CA GLU A 7 -5.91 2.02 1.90
C GLU A 7 -6.43 3.10 0.94
N SER A 8 -5.86 4.30 1.03
CA SER A 8 -6.22 5.46 0.21
C SER A 8 -5.05 6.43 0.03
N SER A 9 -3.82 5.96 0.23
CA SER A 9 -2.60 6.79 0.17
C SER A 9 -2.15 7.13 -1.25
N ALA A 10 -2.68 6.43 -2.27
CA ALA A 10 -2.41 6.63 -3.68
C ALA A 10 -3.65 7.10 -4.45
N VAL A 11 -3.64 6.98 -5.79
CA VAL A 11 -4.81 7.25 -6.65
C VAL A 11 -5.87 6.17 -6.46
N SER A 12 -5.45 4.92 -6.23
CA SER A 12 -6.33 3.80 -5.94
C SER A 12 -6.85 3.83 -4.50
N ALA A 13 -7.99 3.18 -4.29
CA ALA A 13 -8.55 2.89 -2.97
C ALA A 13 -8.74 1.39 -2.81
N SER A 14 -8.49 0.87 -1.62
CA SER A 14 -8.72 -0.53 -1.29
C SER A 14 -9.29 -0.69 0.11
N VAL A 15 -10.16 -1.68 0.25
CA VAL A 15 -10.70 -2.13 1.55
C VAL A 15 -10.59 -3.64 1.59
N ALA A 16 -10.11 -4.19 2.69
CA ALA A 16 -10.02 -5.63 2.90
C ALA A 16 -10.58 -6.03 4.27
N LEU A 17 -11.27 -7.17 4.31
CA LEU A 17 -11.68 -7.84 5.53
C LEU A 17 -10.89 -9.13 5.66
N THR A 18 -10.21 -9.29 6.78
CA THR A 18 -9.47 -10.52 7.11
C THR A 18 -10.04 -11.16 8.37
N GLU A 19 -9.87 -12.45 8.51
CA GLU A 19 -10.10 -13.19 9.74
C GLU A 19 -8.89 -14.06 10.02
N ASP A 20 -8.17 -13.74 11.07
CA ASP A 20 -6.84 -14.30 11.36
C ASP A 20 -5.92 -14.14 10.12
N ASP A 21 -5.38 -15.21 9.57
CA ASP A 21 -4.52 -15.20 8.37
C ASP A 21 -5.30 -15.32 7.05
N LYS A 22 -6.64 -15.35 7.11
CA LYS A 22 -7.48 -15.54 5.94
C LYS A 22 -8.01 -14.22 5.39
N LEU A 23 -7.77 -13.97 4.11
CA LEU A 23 -8.50 -12.93 3.38
C LEU A 23 -9.94 -13.39 3.17
N ILE A 24 -10.91 -12.67 3.74
CA ILE A 24 -12.34 -12.94 3.57
C ILE A 24 -12.85 -12.27 2.29
N ALA A 25 -12.56 -10.98 2.13
CA ALA A 25 -12.95 -10.21 0.96
C ALA A 25 -12.03 -9.00 0.78
N GLN A 26 -11.90 -8.57 -0.46
CA GLN A 26 -11.17 -7.35 -0.83
C GLN A 26 -11.92 -6.62 -1.93
N SER A 27 -11.96 -5.30 -1.84
CA SER A 27 -12.42 -4.41 -2.89
C SER A 27 -11.29 -3.45 -3.27
N PHE A 28 -11.05 -3.28 -4.56
CA PHE A 28 -10.04 -2.39 -5.10
C PHE A 28 -10.66 -1.52 -6.19
N GLN A 29 -10.40 -0.23 -6.17
CA GLN A 29 -10.85 0.72 -7.18
C GLN A 29 -9.70 1.64 -7.60
N ASN A 30 -9.51 1.78 -8.89
CA ASN A 30 -8.57 2.72 -9.50
C ASN A 30 -9.27 3.47 -10.64
N CYS A 31 -10.34 4.19 -10.29
CA CYS A 31 -11.24 4.84 -11.25
C CYS A 31 -11.15 6.38 -11.20
N GLY A 32 -10.17 6.93 -10.47
CA GLY A 32 -9.95 8.38 -10.39
C GLY A 32 -11.00 9.16 -9.58
N LEU A 33 -11.88 8.46 -8.86
CA LEU A 33 -12.83 9.11 -7.96
C LEU A 33 -12.17 9.52 -6.64
N THR A 34 -12.75 10.54 -5.99
CA THR A 34 -12.22 11.04 -4.71
C THR A 34 -12.49 10.05 -3.57
N HIS A 35 -11.47 9.75 -2.78
CA HIS A 35 -11.55 8.80 -1.66
C HIS A 35 -12.62 9.16 -0.62
N SER A 36 -12.89 10.45 -0.41
CA SER A 36 -13.95 10.92 0.50
C SER A 36 -15.37 10.46 0.08
N ARG A 37 -15.54 10.12 -1.19
CA ARG A 37 -16.83 9.64 -1.72
C ARG A 37 -16.91 8.13 -1.83
N THR A 38 -15.76 7.44 -1.90
CA THR A 38 -15.71 6.02 -2.28
C THR A 38 -15.29 5.12 -1.14
N LEU A 39 -14.39 5.56 -0.26
CA LEU A 39 -13.75 4.66 0.71
C LEU A 39 -14.73 4.06 1.72
N LEU A 40 -15.56 4.89 2.36
CA LEU A 40 -16.54 4.38 3.32
C LEU A 40 -17.64 3.54 2.66
N PRO A 41 -18.27 3.95 1.54
CA PRO A 41 -19.17 3.09 0.78
C PRO A 41 -18.57 1.74 0.34
N MET A 42 -17.28 1.70 -0.02
CA MET A 42 -16.60 0.43 -0.31
C MET A 42 -16.54 -0.48 0.91
N ALA A 43 -16.23 0.07 2.09
CA ALA A 43 -16.20 -0.68 3.34
C ALA A 43 -17.58 -1.22 3.71
N GLU A 44 -18.61 -0.38 3.62
CA GLU A 44 -20.00 -0.76 3.90
C GLU A 44 -20.48 -1.86 2.96
N ALA A 45 -20.26 -1.71 1.66
CA ALA A 45 -20.66 -2.72 0.67
C ALA A 45 -19.91 -4.04 0.87
N LEU A 46 -18.61 -4.00 1.19
CA LEU A 46 -17.81 -5.20 1.43
C LEU A 46 -18.32 -5.96 2.66
N LEU A 47 -18.57 -5.28 3.77
CA LEU A 47 -19.13 -5.90 4.98
C LEU A 47 -20.52 -6.49 4.72
N ALA A 48 -21.40 -5.75 4.05
CA ALA A 48 -22.74 -6.22 3.70
C ALA A 48 -22.71 -7.49 2.83
N ASN A 49 -21.85 -7.52 1.81
CA ASN A 49 -21.69 -8.68 0.93
C ASN A 49 -21.11 -9.91 1.66
N CYS A 50 -20.35 -9.70 2.73
CA CYS A 50 -19.84 -10.80 3.57
C CYS A 50 -20.82 -11.22 4.69
N GLY A 51 -21.93 -10.52 4.84
CA GLY A 51 -22.86 -10.76 5.95
C GLY A 51 -22.26 -10.46 7.33
N VAL A 52 -21.28 -9.53 7.39
CA VAL A 52 -20.57 -9.14 8.62
C VAL A 52 -21.02 -7.74 9.01
N SER A 53 -21.47 -7.61 10.26
CA SER A 53 -21.80 -6.30 10.84
C SER A 53 -20.53 -5.58 11.30
N LEU A 54 -20.58 -4.25 11.35
CA LEU A 54 -19.44 -3.45 11.84
C LEU A 54 -19.06 -3.80 13.30
N SER A 55 -20.02 -4.20 14.12
CA SER A 55 -19.82 -4.62 15.51
C SER A 55 -19.03 -5.94 15.64
N GLU A 56 -18.97 -6.75 14.59
CA GLU A 56 -18.19 -7.99 14.55
C GLU A 56 -16.72 -7.78 14.15
N VAL A 57 -16.36 -6.56 13.72
CA VAL A 57 -14.97 -6.18 13.43
C VAL A 57 -14.23 -5.95 14.74
N ASP A 58 -13.12 -6.64 14.95
CA ASP A 58 -12.35 -6.59 16.20
C ASP A 58 -11.32 -5.45 16.21
N ALA A 59 -10.80 -5.06 15.03
CA ALA A 59 -9.82 -4.00 14.89
C ALA A 59 -9.86 -3.39 13.49
N PHE A 60 -9.35 -2.17 13.37
CA PHE A 60 -9.21 -1.46 12.11
C PHE A 60 -7.74 -1.20 11.78
N ALA A 61 -7.38 -1.26 10.51
CA ALA A 61 -6.06 -0.90 10.02
C ALA A 61 -6.15 0.17 8.91
N VAL A 62 -5.13 0.99 8.79
CA VAL A 62 -5.05 2.01 7.75
C VAL A 62 -3.62 2.24 7.29
N ALA A 63 -3.41 2.41 5.98
CA ALA A 63 -2.16 2.92 5.47
C ALA A 63 -2.02 4.40 5.89
N HIS A 64 -1.03 4.70 6.74
CA HIS A 64 -0.83 6.05 7.28
C HIS A 64 0.17 6.90 6.48
N GLY A 65 0.59 6.41 5.34
CA GLY A 65 1.62 7.02 4.48
C GLY A 65 2.91 6.20 4.42
N PRO A 66 3.87 6.69 3.62
CA PRO A 66 3.82 7.92 2.82
C PRO A 66 2.81 7.84 1.66
N GLY A 67 2.49 9.01 1.06
CA GLY A 67 1.60 9.09 -0.08
C GLY A 67 0.89 10.44 -0.21
N SER A 68 -0.25 10.43 -0.91
CA SER A 68 -1.10 11.61 -1.06
C SER A 68 -1.56 12.14 0.31
N VAL A 69 -1.21 13.39 0.62
CA VAL A 69 -1.59 14.04 1.90
C VAL A 69 -3.11 13.99 2.13
N THR A 70 -3.89 14.27 1.08
CA THR A 70 -5.36 14.23 1.16
C THR A 70 -5.86 12.81 1.35
N GLY A 71 -5.35 11.86 0.55
CA GLY A 71 -5.76 10.45 0.62
C GLY A 71 -5.47 9.84 1.98
N VAL A 72 -4.24 10.01 2.49
CA VAL A 72 -3.85 9.52 3.83
C VAL A 72 -4.75 10.10 4.92
N ARG A 73 -5.03 11.41 4.89
CA ARG A 73 -5.92 12.05 5.88
C ARG A 73 -7.35 11.51 5.84
N ILE A 74 -7.88 11.25 4.64
CA ILE A 74 -9.22 10.66 4.49
C ILE A 74 -9.25 9.25 5.10
N GLY A 75 -8.28 8.38 4.75
CA GLY A 75 -8.19 7.04 5.30
C GLY A 75 -8.08 7.02 6.82
N VAL A 76 -7.15 7.80 7.36
CA VAL A 76 -6.93 7.90 8.81
C VAL A 76 -8.17 8.45 9.53
N ALA A 77 -8.82 9.49 9.00
CA ALA A 77 -10.03 10.04 9.59
C ALA A 77 -11.19 9.02 9.57
N THR A 78 -11.35 8.30 8.46
CA THR A 78 -12.38 7.26 8.33
C THR A 78 -12.16 6.15 9.36
N VAL A 79 -10.94 5.60 9.44
CA VAL A 79 -10.63 4.52 10.39
C VAL A 79 -10.76 4.98 11.83
N LYS A 80 -10.30 6.18 12.18
CA LYS A 80 -10.49 6.72 13.52
C LYS A 80 -11.97 6.90 13.87
N GLY A 81 -12.80 7.34 12.92
CA GLY A 81 -14.25 7.44 13.12
C GLY A 81 -14.92 6.09 13.37
N LEU A 82 -14.54 5.07 12.59
CA LEU A 82 -15.04 3.71 12.76
C LEU A 82 -14.60 3.10 14.12
N ALA A 83 -13.33 3.26 14.46
CA ALA A 83 -12.76 2.77 15.71
C ALA A 83 -13.42 3.42 16.93
N LEU A 84 -13.60 4.74 16.90
CA LEU A 84 -14.28 5.47 17.97
C LEU A 84 -15.76 5.06 18.11
N GLY A 85 -16.47 4.94 16.99
CA GLY A 85 -17.89 4.59 16.97
C GLY A 85 -18.18 3.16 17.43
N THR A 86 -17.19 2.28 17.39
CA THR A 86 -17.30 0.86 17.78
C THR A 86 -16.55 0.50 19.06
N ASP A 87 -15.83 1.44 19.64
CA ASP A 87 -14.90 1.21 20.76
C ASP A 87 -13.89 0.08 20.47
N ARG A 88 -13.32 0.10 19.25
CA ARG A 88 -12.34 -0.89 18.78
C ARG A 88 -10.98 -0.24 18.53
N PRO A 89 -9.88 -1.00 18.68
CA PRO A 89 -8.55 -0.49 18.39
C PRO A 89 -8.35 -0.23 16.88
N CYS A 90 -7.43 0.69 16.57
CA CYS A 90 -6.95 0.90 15.21
C CYS A 90 -5.42 1.00 15.16
N VAL A 91 -4.85 0.57 14.05
CA VAL A 91 -3.41 0.57 13.81
C VAL A 91 -3.07 1.22 12.47
N GLY A 92 -1.97 1.97 12.43
CA GLY A 92 -1.40 2.50 11.20
C GLY A 92 -0.29 1.59 10.65
N VAL A 93 -0.27 1.41 9.33
CA VAL A 93 0.73 0.62 8.60
C VAL A 93 1.41 1.51 7.56
N SER A 94 2.70 1.33 7.33
CA SER A 94 3.39 2.01 6.23
C SER A 94 2.79 1.59 4.89
N THR A 95 2.51 2.56 4.01
CA THR A 95 2.04 2.29 2.65
C THR A 95 3.04 1.46 1.86
N LEU A 96 4.34 1.78 1.98
CA LEU A 96 5.40 1.05 1.27
C LEU A 96 5.57 -0.38 1.79
N GLU A 97 5.34 -0.59 3.09
CA GLU A 97 5.31 -1.93 3.67
C GLU A 97 4.11 -2.74 3.18
N ALA A 98 2.93 -2.15 3.13
CA ALA A 98 1.73 -2.78 2.55
C ALA A 98 1.96 -3.20 1.08
N MET A 99 2.64 -2.35 0.29
CA MET A 99 3.05 -2.69 -1.09
C MET A 99 3.97 -3.92 -1.13
N ALA A 100 4.96 -3.97 -0.24
CA ALA A 100 5.89 -5.11 -0.18
C ALA A 100 5.17 -6.40 0.19
N TRP A 101 4.24 -6.36 1.13
CA TRP A 101 3.41 -7.50 1.48
C TRP A 101 2.53 -7.95 0.32
N GLY A 102 1.91 -7.03 -0.42
CA GLY A 102 1.13 -7.34 -1.63
C GLY A 102 1.96 -7.98 -2.76
N ALA A 103 3.22 -7.59 -2.88
CA ALA A 103 4.15 -8.07 -3.93
C ALA A 103 5.07 -9.23 -3.47
N ARG A 104 4.89 -9.78 -2.28
CA ARG A 104 5.78 -10.79 -1.69
C ARG A 104 5.94 -12.07 -2.52
N SER A 105 4.96 -12.39 -3.36
CA SER A 105 5.03 -13.56 -4.26
C SER A 105 6.11 -13.45 -5.34
N LEU A 106 6.63 -12.24 -5.60
CA LEU A 106 7.75 -12.06 -6.54
C LEU A 106 9.07 -12.59 -6.00
N GLY A 107 9.24 -12.62 -4.67
CA GLY A 107 10.50 -12.98 -4.03
C GLY A 107 11.64 -12.00 -4.30
N GLY A 108 12.78 -12.20 -3.66
CA GLY A 108 13.98 -11.36 -3.86
C GLY A 108 13.82 -9.93 -3.40
N SER A 109 14.48 -9.00 -4.09
CA SER A 109 14.58 -7.61 -3.66
C SER A 109 13.46 -6.76 -4.26
N LEU A 110 12.69 -6.08 -3.42
CA LEU A 110 11.62 -5.16 -3.79
C LEU A 110 12.04 -3.71 -3.52
N CYS A 111 11.86 -2.85 -4.51
CA CYS A 111 11.99 -1.40 -4.40
C CYS A 111 10.59 -0.79 -4.49
N CYS A 112 10.00 -0.51 -3.33
CA CYS A 112 8.68 0.11 -3.26
C CYS A 112 8.80 1.61 -3.46
N VAL A 113 8.03 2.18 -4.39
CA VAL A 113 8.11 3.59 -4.77
C VAL A 113 6.74 4.21 -5.02
N MET A 114 6.57 5.44 -4.55
CA MET A 114 5.44 6.30 -4.88
C MET A 114 5.95 7.63 -5.40
N ASP A 115 5.23 8.27 -6.33
CA ASP A 115 5.59 9.59 -6.83
C ASP A 115 5.45 10.66 -5.72
N ALA A 116 6.57 11.22 -5.30
CA ALA A 116 6.62 12.32 -4.32
C ALA A 116 6.70 13.71 -4.98
N ARG A 117 6.51 13.79 -6.30
CA ARG A 117 6.61 14.98 -7.14
C ARG A 117 8.06 15.51 -7.29
N ALA A 118 8.23 16.46 -8.22
CA ALA A 118 9.50 17.16 -8.45
C ALA A 118 10.73 16.24 -8.61
N GLY A 119 10.58 15.09 -9.27
CA GLY A 119 11.68 14.14 -9.50
C GLY A 119 12.08 13.33 -8.28
N GLN A 120 11.28 13.34 -7.24
CA GLN A 120 11.46 12.55 -6.02
C GLN A 120 10.46 11.40 -5.95
N VAL A 121 10.82 10.38 -5.19
CA VAL A 121 9.96 9.26 -4.83
C VAL A 121 9.94 9.08 -3.31
N TYR A 122 8.80 8.68 -2.76
CA TYR A 122 8.78 7.98 -1.48
C TYR A 122 9.26 6.56 -1.75
N ASN A 123 10.17 6.08 -0.93
CA ASN A 123 10.84 4.80 -1.15
C ASN A 123 11.08 4.04 0.15
N ALA A 124 10.98 2.73 0.06
CA ALA A 124 11.58 1.78 0.99
C ALA A 124 12.02 0.52 0.23
N LEU A 125 13.06 -0.12 0.72
CA LEU A 125 13.63 -1.33 0.16
C LEU A 125 13.31 -2.52 1.06
N PHE A 126 13.01 -3.65 0.44
CA PHE A 126 12.68 -4.89 1.13
C PHE A 126 13.38 -6.08 0.48
N GLU A 127 13.66 -7.08 1.29
CA GLU A 127 14.09 -8.40 0.86
C GLU A 127 13.00 -9.41 1.21
N VAL A 128 12.60 -10.23 0.25
CA VAL A 128 11.59 -11.27 0.47
C VAL A 128 12.25 -12.63 0.49
N ASP A 129 12.26 -13.24 1.66
CA ASP A 129 12.66 -14.62 1.86
C ASP A 129 11.42 -15.47 2.17
N GLY A 130 11.18 -16.48 1.35
CA GLY A 130 9.92 -17.19 1.36
C GLY A 130 8.77 -16.27 0.94
N LEU A 131 7.84 -15.96 1.87
CA LEU A 131 6.71 -15.04 1.65
C LEU A 131 6.69 -13.89 2.65
N THR A 132 7.81 -13.63 3.34
CA THR A 132 7.90 -12.59 4.37
C THR A 132 8.82 -11.47 3.92
N PRO A 133 8.31 -10.27 3.67
CA PRO A 133 9.14 -9.10 3.39
C PRO A 133 9.87 -8.65 4.66
N ARG A 134 11.20 -8.50 4.54
CA ARG A 134 12.06 -7.91 5.55
C ARG A 134 12.48 -6.52 5.09
N ARG A 135 12.18 -5.50 5.87
CA ARG A 135 12.54 -4.12 5.58
C ARG A 135 14.05 -3.92 5.65
N LEU A 136 14.62 -3.24 4.66
CA LEU A 136 16.05 -2.91 4.56
C LEU A 136 16.36 -1.46 4.95
N CYS A 137 15.39 -0.54 4.79
CA CYS A 137 15.53 0.86 5.18
C CYS A 137 14.18 1.43 5.60
N ASP A 138 14.20 2.53 6.35
CA ASP A 138 12.99 3.27 6.73
C ASP A 138 12.31 3.92 5.52
N ASP A 139 11.04 4.29 5.68
CA ASP A 139 10.33 5.09 4.69
C ASP A 139 11.01 6.44 4.53
N ARG A 140 11.33 6.81 3.30
CA ARG A 140 12.08 8.02 2.98
C ARG A 140 11.60 8.70 1.71
N ALA A 141 11.95 9.96 1.54
CA ALA A 141 11.81 10.69 0.29
C ALA A 141 13.22 11.00 -0.24
N LEU A 142 13.48 10.67 -1.51
CA LEU A 142 14.76 10.93 -2.16
C LEU A 142 14.57 11.17 -3.65
N LYS A 143 15.58 11.78 -4.27
CA LYS A 143 15.60 11.92 -5.74
C LYS A 143 15.78 10.57 -6.40
N MET A 144 15.17 10.40 -7.58
CA MET A 144 15.35 9.16 -8.36
C MET A 144 16.82 8.92 -8.76
N THR A 145 17.61 9.97 -8.90
CA THR A 145 19.06 9.87 -9.14
C THR A 145 19.81 9.28 -7.95
N GLU A 146 19.47 9.69 -6.73
CA GLU A 146 20.06 9.15 -5.50
C GLU A 146 19.68 7.68 -5.32
N LEU A 147 18.42 7.33 -5.61
CA LEU A 147 17.96 5.94 -5.61
C LEU A 147 18.73 5.09 -6.64
N SER A 148 18.93 5.62 -7.84
CA SER A 148 19.69 4.96 -8.91
C SER A 148 21.13 4.64 -8.49
N GLU A 149 21.81 5.59 -7.82
CA GLU A 149 23.17 5.40 -7.32
C GLU A 149 23.23 4.31 -6.23
N GLU A 150 22.22 4.25 -5.36
CA GLU A 150 22.15 3.29 -4.28
C GLU A 150 21.88 1.85 -4.76
N ILE A 151 20.88 1.66 -5.64
CA ILE A 151 20.51 0.32 -6.10
C ILE A 151 21.41 -0.22 -7.20
N GLY A 152 22.05 0.66 -7.98
CA GLY A 152 23.00 0.30 -9.04
C GLY A 152 22.44 -0.75 -9.99
N GLU A 153 23.22 -1.80 -10.26
CA GLU A 153 22.83 -2.90 -11.15
C GLU A 153 22.13 -4.07 -10.42
N ALA A 154 21.86 -3.94 -9.13
CA ALA A 154 21.21 -4.98 -8.36
C ALA A 154 19.80 -5.32 -8.89
N PRO A 155 19.38 -6.59 -8.80
CA PRO A 155 18.09 -7.02 -9.32
C PRO A 155 16.96 -6.65 -8.36
N TYR A 156 16.28 -5.53 -8.64
CA TYR A 156 15.10 -5.09 -7.89
C TYR A 156 13.83 -5.16 -8.73
N PHE A 157 12.74 -5.59 -8.13
CA PHE A 157 11.40 -5.32 -8.65
C PHE A 157 10.89 -3.97 -8.14
N LEU A 158 10.52 -3.08 -9.07
CA LEU A 158 9.83 -1.83 -8.76
C LEU A 158 8.35 -2.09 -8.52
N VAL A 159 7.88 -1.72 -7.34
CA VAL A 159 6.50 -1.88 -6.87
C VAL A 159 5.97 -0.50 -6.49
N GLY A 160 4.72 -0.23 -6.78
CA GLY A 160 4.05 1.02 -6.42
C GLY A 160 3.55 1.83 -7.61
N ASP A 161 2.76 2.84 -7.34
CA ASP A 161 2.20 3.74 -8.37
C ASP A 161 3.27 4.63 -9.02
N GLY A 162 4.39 4.86 -8.35
CA GLY A 162 5.57 5.52 -8.89
C GLY A 162 6.48 4.62 -9.77
N ALA A 163 6.21 3.31 -9.85
CA ALA A 163 7.11 2.35 -10.48
C ALA A 163 7.38 2.66 -11.96
N ASN A 164 6.36 2.99 -12.75
CA ASN A 164 6.53 3.32 -14.16
C ASN A 164 7.38 4.58 -14.38
N LEU A 165 7.11 5.63 -13.60
CA LEU A 165 7.86 6.88 -13.65
C LEU A 165 9.32 6.64 -13.28
N CYS A 166 9.55 5.95 -12.18
CA CYS A 166 10.88 5.62 -11.69
C CYS A 166 11.65 4.76 -12.71
N TYR A 167 11.05 3.69 -13.22
CA TYR A 167 11.65 2.81 -14.22
C TYR A 167 12.10 3.60 -15.46
N ASN A 168 11.21 4.40 -16.05
CA ASN A 168 11.53 5.18 -17.25
C ASN A 168 12.64 6.21 -17.03
N THR A 169 12.81 6.67 -15.77
CA THR A 169 13.83 7.67 -15.42
C THR A 169 15.22 7.04 -15.22
N ILE A 170 15.29 5.84 -14.59
CA ILE A 170 16.58 5.30 -14.13
C ILE A 170 16.99 3.97 -14.78
N LYS A 171 16.18 3.37 -15.65
CA LYS A 171 16.44 2.05 -16.26
C LYS A 171 17.80 1.94 -16.97
N ASP A 172 18.27 3.02 -17.57
CA ASP A 172 19.54 3.03 -18.31
C ASP A 172 20.75 2.96 -17.37
N SER A 173 20.59 3.38 -16.12
CA SER A 173 21.62 3.32 -15.06
C SER A 173 21.44 2.11 -14.14
N CYS A 174 20.30 1.44 -14.19
CA CYS A 174 19.94 0.34 -13.28
C CYS A 174 19.49 -0.89 -14.10
N THR A 175 20.44 -1.60 -14.68
CA THR A 175 20.18 -2.70 -15.63
C THR A 175 19.51 -3.93 -15.03
N GLY A 176 19.59 -4.10 -13.70
CA GLY A 176 18.92 -5.18 -12.97
C GLY A 176 17.46 -4.88 -12.61
N LEU A 177 16.99 -3.65 -12.88
CA LEU A 177 15.68 -3.18 -12.50
C LEU A 177 14.57 -3.79 -13.36
N ARG A 178 13.49 -4.23 -12.73
CA ARG A 178 12.31 -4.82 -13.37
C ARG A 178 11.04 -4.19 -12.82
N LEU A 179 10.04 -4.03 -13.66
CA LEU A 179 8.70 -3.65 -13.20
C LEU A 179 7.97 -4.87 -12.65
N ALA A 180 7.35 -4.74 -11.49
CA ALA A 180 6.38 -5.71 -11.01
C ALA A 180 5.19 -5.80 -11.99
N PRO A 181 4.49 -6.94 -12.09
CA PRO A 181 3.23 -7.04 -12.82
C PRO A 181 2.25 -5.95 -12.38
N PRO A 182 1.42 -5.41 -13.29
CA PRO A 182 0.53 -4.29 -12.98
C PRO A 182 -0.34 -4.49 -11.75
N GLU A 183 -0.87 -5.71 -11.56
CA GLU A 183 -1.73 -6.10 -10.45
C GLU A 183 -1.02 -6.08 -9.08
N LEU A 184 0.32 -6.15 -9.05
CA LEU A 184 1.13 -6.16 -7.83
C LEU A 184 1.78 -4.80 -7.53
N ARG A 185 1.42 -3.73 -8.26
CA ARG A 185 2.04 -2.40 -8.11
C ARG A 185 1.33 -1.49 -7.12
N TYR A 186 0.22 -1.92 -6.53
CA TYR A 186 -0.59 -1.05 -5.68
C TYR A 186 -0.57 -1.53 -4.23
N ALA A 187 -0.59 -0.58 -3.29
CA ALA A 187 -0.93 -0.90 -1.92
C ALA A 187 -2.40 -1.33 -1.85
N THR A 188 -2.67 -2.33 -1.05
CA THR A 188 -4.02 -2.83 -0.82
C THR A 188 -4.29 -2.97 0.67
N GLY A 189 -5.55 -3.16 1.06
CA GLY A 189 -5.92 -3.40 2.45
C GLY A 189 -5.48 -4.77 2.99
N PHE A 190 -5.03 -5.66 2.10
CA PHE A 190 -4.51 -6.99 2.46
C PHE A 190 -3.04 -7.14 2.18
#